data_d9af74bdd33050ab7b9db668dba86794
#
_entry.id   d9af74bdd33050ab7b9db668dba86794
#
_cell.length_a   1.000
_cell.length_b   1.000
_cell.length_c   1.000
_cell.angle_alpha   90.00
_cell.angle_beta   90.00
_cell.angle_gamma   90.00
#
_symmetry.space_group_name_H-M   'P 1'
#
loop_
_entity.id
_entity.type
_entity.pdbx_description
1 polymer ?
#
loop_
_entity_poly.entity_id
_entity_poly.type
_entity_poly.pdbx_seq_one_letter_code
_entity_poly.pdbx_strand_id
1 'polypeptide(L)'
;MTMKLPSPRLFFCSLLLFASASLAAADESAPAPKDDLPPEVMQALFPEASADPGKISAEAFLRMARRAPAGESWAKMEGTASHRRSGASTVKDTIRVGIRFTPKRVIAQLVFAGNEYYEMGQTFDTPPVFTQETDVPDKDKTRLSLYGIMPSDLTLGFLYRDLVREEKSESVKTIDCRVFVLKGGENDYVRVWLSKDYYFPLKAHWFKTLPDEKTKPYRELELGGVKKENDFYVVQELFLFGQDWRTRVEFDKRDAGRVEEAKAPADLFLSKDDEAPAKPAGEADKDAKK
;
A
#
# COMPACT_ATOMS: atom_id res chain seq x y z
N MET A 1 38.17 14.20 -2.52
CA MET A 1 37.88 12.95 -3.26
C MET A 1 36.76 12.26 -2.47
N THR A 2 35.52 12.57 -2.75
CA THR A 2 34.34 12.13 -2.00
C THR A 2 33.80 10.87 -2.68
N MET A 3 34.03 9.71 -2.08
CA MET A 3 33.46 8.44 -2.53
C MET A 3 31.93 8.49 -2.34
N LYS A 4 31.21 8.51 -3.44
CA LYS A 4 29.75 8.30 -3.49
C LYS A 4 29.50 6.82 -3.21
N LEU A 5 28.94 6.50 -2.06
CA LEU A 5 28.43 5.16 -1.75
C LEU A 5 27.31 4.81 -2.73
N PRO A 6 27.26 3.59 -3.28
CA PRO A 6 26.16 3.15 -4.12
C PRO A 6 24.89 3.04 -3.29
N SER A 7 23.80 3.62 -3.79
CA SER A 7 22.47 3.54 -3.19
C SER A 7 22.01 2.09 -3.06
N PRO A 8 21.38 1.69 -1.95
CA PRO A 8 20.86 0.35 -1.78
C PRO A 8 19.70 0.13 -2.78
N ARG A 9 19.81 -0.93 -3.56
CA ARG A 9 18.79 -1.35 -4.51
C ARG A 9 17.69 -2.07 -3.75
N LEU A 10 16.50 -1.49 -3.74
CA LEU A 10 15.32 -2.01 -3.06
C LEU A 10 14.41 -2.74 -4.04
N PHE A 11 14.01 -3.95 -3.66
CA PHE A 11 12.98 -4.75 -4.33
C PHE A 11 11.61 -4.42 -3.73
N PHE A 12 10.61 -4.27 -4.56
CA PHE A 12 9.30 -3.77 -4.19
C PHE A 12 8.23 -4.84 -4.16
N CYS A 13 7.54 -4.87 -3.05
CA CYS A 13 6.20 -5.43 -2.93
C CYS A 13 5.21 -4.32 -2.57
N SER A 14 4.07 -4.33 -3.22
CA SER A 14 3.04 -3.29 -3.22
C SER A 14 2.58 -2.82 -1.84
N LEU A 15 2.02 -1.70 -1.84
CA LEU A 15 1.27 -0.83 -0.93
C LEU A 15 1.75 -0.70 0.52
N LEU A 16 2.26 -1.74 1.15
CA LEU A 16 2.54 -1.73 2.57
C LEU A 16 3.90 -2.35 2.93
N LEU A 17 4.62 -2.92 1.94
CA LEU A 17 5.85 -3.64 2.16
C LEU A 17 6.99 -3.16 1.27
N PHE A 18 8.07 -2.76 1.87
CA PHE A 18 9.35 -2.45 1.23
C PHE A 18 10.41 -3.42 1.76
N ALA A 19 11.05 -4.16 0.89
CA ALA A 19 12.24 -4.93 1.25
C ALA A 19 13.50 -4.09 1.04
N SER A 20 14.27 -3.83 2.07
CA SER A 20 15.61 -3.26 1.95
C SER A 20 16.64 -4.37 1.99
N ALA A 21 17.45 -4.49 0.93
CA ALA A 21 18.70 -5.19 1.05
C ALA A 21 19.68 -4.29 1.81
N SER A 22 19.86 -4.53 3.12
CA SER A 22 20.96 -3.93 3.87
C SER A 22 22.25 -4.60 3.40
N LEU A 23 23.15 -3.83 2.77
CA LEU A 23 24.55 -4.20 2.76
C LEU A 23 25.08 -3.97 4.19
N ALA A 24 24.90 -4.96 5.07
CA ALA A 24 25.75 -5.09 6.23
C ALA A 24 27.17 -5.39 5.74
N ALA A 25 28.16 -4.71 6.34
CA ALA A 25 29.57 -5.01 6.11
C ALA A 25 29.78 -6.52 6.24
N ALA A 26 30.37 -7.13 5.22
CA ALA A 26 30.52 -8.55 5.08
C ALA A 26 31.26 -9.15 6.29
N ASP A 27 30.54 -9.96 7.04
CA ASP A 27 31.13 -11.10 7.72
C ASP A 27 31.10 -12.25 6.71
N GLU A 28 32.28 -12.75 6.35
CA GLU A 28 32.58 -13.59 5.16
C GLU A 28 32.05 -15.04 5.29
N SER A 29 31.06 -15.32 6.15
CA SER A 29 30.62 -16.69 6.48
C SER A 29 29.10 -16.94 6.38
N ALA A 30 28.29 -15.98 5.97
CA ALA A 30 26.86 -16.24 5.78
C ALA A 30 26.59 -16.62 4.31
N PRO A 31 25.86 -17.73 4.03
CA PRO A 31 25.45 -18.07 2.67
C PRO A 31 24.55 -16.94 2.14
N ALA A 32 24.88 -16.43 0.96
CA ALA A 32 24.06 -15.44 0.27
C ALA A 32 22.61 -15.93 0.14
N PRO A 33 21.60 -15.09 0.38
CA PRO A 33 20.20 -15.46 0.17
C PRO A 33 20.01 -15.92 -1.28
N LYS A 34 19.48 -17.13 -1.44
CA LYS A 34 19.40 -17.86 -2.73
C LYS A 34 18.37 -17.30 -3.73
N ASP A 35 17.67 -16.22 -3.41
CA ASP A 35 16.50 -15.77 -4.18
C ASP A 35 16.64 -14.40 -4.85
N ASP A 36 17.78 -13.74 -4.76
CA ASP A 36 18.07 -12.65 -5.67
C ASP A 36 18.42 -13.23 -7.04
N LEU A 37 17.56 -13.01 -8.03
CA LEU A 37 17.91 -13.31 -9.40
C LEU A 37 19.32 -12.72 -9.67
N PRO A 38 20.25 -13.49 -10.25
CA PRO A 38 21.58 -12.99 -10.54
C PRO A 38 21.49 -11.61 -11.22
N PRO A 39 22.38 -10.66 -10.89
CA PRO A 39 22.35 -9.32 -11.47
C PRO A 39 22.24 -9.32 -13.00
N GLU A 40 22.85 -10.32 -13.65
CA GLU A 40 22.79 -10.52 -15.08
C GLU A 40 21.39 -10.90 -15.58
N VAL A 41 20.66 -11.74 -14.84
CA VAL A 41 19.26 -12.12 -15.15
C VAL A 41 18.35 -10.92 -14.89
N MET A 42 18.56 -10.17 -13.82
CA MET A 42 17.84 -8.93 -13.55
C MET A 42 18.10 -7.90 -14.65
N GLN A 43 19.34 -7.74 -15.11
CA GLN A 43 19.68 -6.83 -16.18
C GLN A 43 19.10 -7.27 -17.52
N ALA A 44 19.03 -8.59 -17.80
CA ALA A 44 18.44 -9.14 -19.01
C ALA A 44 16.90 -9.00 -19.03
N LEU A 45 16.25 -9.23 -17.88
CA LEU A 45 14.79 -9.09 -17.77
C LEU A 45 14.35 -7.62 -17.63
N PHE A 46 15.18 -6.79 -17.06
CA PHE A 46 14.90 -5.37 -16.77
C PHE A 46 16.14 -4.53 -17.06
N PRO A 47 16.49 -4.30 -18.31
CA PRO A 47 17.67 -3.51 -18.67
C PRO A 47 17.63 -2.09 -18.10
N GLU A 48 16.43 -1.60 -17.79
CA GLU A 48 16.21 -0.29 -17.18
C GLU A 48 16.46 -0.27 -15.67
N ALA A 49 16.50 -1.42 -14.99
CA ALA A 49 16.69 -1.49 -13.53
C ALA A 49 18.06 -0.98 -13.04
N SER A 50 19.07 -0.93 -13.93
CA SER A 50 20.38 -0.37 -13.66
C SER A 50 20.51 1.11 -14.06
N ALA A 51 19.50 1.67 -14.74
CA ALA A 51 19.49 3.05 -15.17
C ALA A 51 19.15 3.99 -14.00
N ASP A 52 19.59 5.24 -14.11
CA ASP A 52 19.19 6.31 -13.20
C ASP A 52 17.65 6.48 -13.28
N PRO A 53 16.91 6.30 -12.18
CA PRO A 53 15.45 6.42 -12.18
C PRO A 53 14.91 7.74 -12.73
N GLY A 54 15.72 8.79 -12.70
CA GLY A 54 15.39 10.08 -13.30
C GLY A 54 15.54 10.13 -14.82
N LYS A 55 16.17 9.13 -15.45
CA LYS A 55 16.51 9.12 -16.89
C LYS A 55 15.78 8.06 -17.71
N ILE A 56 15.13 7.09 -17.06
CA ILE A 56 14.32 6.10 -17.76
C ILE A 56 12.99 6.70 -18.23
N SER A 57 12.36 6.13 -19.28
CA SER A 57 11.09 6.64 -19.78
C SER A 57 9.97 6.52 -18.74
N ALA A 58 8.90 7.28 -18.91
CA ALA A 58 7.72 7.25 -18.04
C ALA A 58 7.10 5.84 -17.98
N GLU A 59 6.99 5.19 -19.13
CA GLU A 59 6.46 3.84 -19.26
C GLU A 59 7.35 2.80 -18.56
N ALA A 60 8.68 2.92 -18.71
CA ALA A 60 9.63 2.05 -18.05
C ALA A 60 9.54 2.20 -16.53
N PHE A 61 9.46 3.42 -16.02
CA PHE A 61 9.30 3.69 -14.61
C PHE A 61 7.98 3.11 -14.06
N LEU A 62 6.88 3.29 -14.78
CA LEU A 62 5.58 2.70 -14.39
C LEU A 62 5.60 1.17 -14.43
N ARG A 63 6.27 0.55 -15.42
CA ARG A 63 6.46 -0.91 -15.42
C ARG A 63 7.20 -1.38 -14.16
N MET A 64 8.23 -0.64 -13.72
CA MET A 64 8.93 -0.95 -12.47
C MET A 64 8.01 -0.83 -11.25
N ALA A 65 7.16 0.21 -11.20
CA ALA A 65 6.20 0.42 -10.11
C ALA A 65 5.06 -0.64 -10.08
N ARG A 66 4.74 -1.23 -11.22
CA ARG A 66 3.69 -2.26 -11.38
C ARG A 66 4.21 -3.69 -11.26
N ARG A 67 5.49 -3.86 -11.04
CA ARG A 67 6.14 -5.17 -11.10
C ARG A 67 5.64 -6.10 -10.00
N ALA A 68 5.37 -7.35 -10.36
CA ALA A 68 5.13 -8.40 -9.41
C ALA A 68 6.38 -8.63 -8.51
N PRO A 69 6.19 -9.00 -7.25
CA PRO A 69 7.29 -9.37 -6.38
C PRO A 69 8.02 -10.63 -6.89
N ALA A 70 9.31 -10.71 -6.64
CA ALA A 70 10.11 -11.87 -7.03
C ALA A 70 9.78 -13.13 -6.22
N GLY A 71 9.30 -12.96 -4.98
CA GLY A 71 8.95 -14.04 -4.06
C GLY A 71 7.65 -13.77 -3.31
N GLU A 72 7.19 -14.74 -2.54
CA GLU A 72 6.01 -14.58 -1.71
C GLU A 72 6.34 -13.84 -0.42
N SER A 73 5.51 -12.86 -0.10
CA SER A 73 5.62 -12.09 1.14
C SER A 73 4.24 -11.78 1.70
N TRP A 74 4.21 -11.39 2.97
CA TRP A 74 2.98 -11.06 3.67
C TRP A 74 3.18 -9.86 4.59
N ALA A 75 2.08 -9.18 4.90
CA ALA A 75 1.99 -8.18 5.95
C ALA A 75 0.69 -8.34 6.72
N LYS A 76 0.77 -8.14 8.02
CA LYS A 76 -0.37 -8.07 8.93
C LYS A 76 -0.30 -6.78 9.72
N MET A 77 -1.39 -6.03 9.72
CA MET A 77 -1.46 -4.74 10.41
C MET A 77 -2.78 -4.63 11.16
N GLU A 78 -2.71 -4.07 12.36
CA GLU A 78 -3.87 -3.77 13.19
C GLU A 78 -3.77 -2.32 13.67
N GLY A 79 -4.92 -1.66 13.80
CA GLY A 79 -4.93 -0.26 14.21
C GLY A 79 -6.33 0.32 14.30
N THR A 80 -6.41 1.63 14.09
CA THR A 80 -7.65 2.40 14.21
C THR A 80 -7.88 3.23 12.94
N ALA A 81 -9.08 3.15 12.40
CA ALA A 81 -9.58 4.07 11.40
C ALA A 81 -10.43 5.15 12.07
N SER A 82 -10.14 6.40 11.78
CA SER A 82 -10.86 7.58 12.30
C SER A 82 -11.39 8.38 11.14
N HIS A 83 -12.70 8.59 11.10
CA HIS A 83 -13.39 9.35 10.04
C HIS A 83 -14.11 10.55 10.63
N ARG A 84 -14.04 11.66 9.92
CA ARG A 84 -14.74 12.90 10.28
C ARG A 84 -15.26 13.60 9.04
N ARG A 85 -16.53 13.97 9.06
CA ARG A 85 -17.13 14.94 8.14
C ARG A 85 -17.18 16.33 8.76
N SER A 86 -17.20 17.35 7.93
CA SER A 86 -17.38 18.73 8.37
C SER A 86 -18.68 18.86 9.16
N GLY A 87 -18.62 19.45 10.35
CA GLY A 87 -19.78 19.62 11.23
C GLY A 87 -20.25 18.36 11.98
N ALA A 88 -19.61 17.20 11.79
CA ALA A 88 -19.99 15.95 12.46
C ALA A 88 -18.94 15.52 13.50
N SER A 89 -19.34 14.67 14.43
CA SER A 89 -18.44 13.99 15.37
C SER A 89 -17.55 12.99 14.65
N THR A 90 -16.40 12.69 15.24
CA THR A 90 -15.48 11.69 14.71
C THR A 90 -16.01 10.28 14.99
N VAL A 91 -16.09 9.45 13.95
CA VAL A 91 -16.34 8.02 14.08
C VAL A 91 -15.00 7.29 14.13
N LYS A 92 -14.88 6.26 14.97
CA LYS A 92 -13.68 5.44 15.08
C LYS A 92 -14.05 3.97 15.11
N ASP A 93 -13.30 3.18 14.35
CA ASP A 93 -13.40 1.72 14.35
C ASP A 93 -12.01 1.09 14.41
N THR A 94 -11.92 -0.11 14.95
CA THR A 94 -10.74 -0.94 14.77
C THR A 94 -10.65 -1.41 13.34
N ILE A 95 -9.44 -1.51 12.84
CA ILE A 95 -9.15 -1.99 11.50
C ILE A 95 -8.04 -3.03 11.55
N ARG A 96 -8.20 -4.08 10.78
CA ARG A 96 -7.18 -5.08 10.55
C ARG A 96 -7.00 -5.31 9.07
N VAL A 97 -5.75 -5.40 8.63
CA VAL A 97 -5.37 -5.66 7.24
C VAL A 97 -4.41 -6.84 7.20
N GLY A 98 -4.77 -7.88 6.47
CA GLY A 98 -3.88 -8.96 6.06
C GLY A 98 -3.59 -8.83 4.57
N ILE A 99 -2.34 -8.93 4.15
CA ILE A 99 -1.95 -8.90 2.75
C ILE A 99 -0.98 -10.03 2.47
N ARG A 100 -1.20 -10.73 1.36
CA ARG A 100 -0.27 -11.72 0.81
C ARG A 100 0.06 -11.36 -0.62
N PHE A 101 1.34 -11.30 -0.90
CA PHE A 101 1.88 -11.13 -2.24
C PHE A 101 2.42 -12.45 -2.74
N THR A 102 2.06 -12.80 -3.97
CA THR A 102 2.62 -13.93 -4.69
C THR A 102 3.16 -13.42 -6.03
N PRO A 103 3.97 -14.18 -6.78
CA PRO A 103 4.41 -13.76 -8.12
C PRO A 103 3.28 -13.50 -9.12
N LYS A 104 2.06 -14.01 -8.86
CA LYS A 104 0.92 -13.89 -9.76
C LYS A 104 -0.12 -12.86 -9.33
N ARG A 105 -0.30 -12.64 -8.04
CA ARG A 105 -1.36 -11.76 -7.52
C ARG A 105 -1.07 -11.26 -6.11
N VAL A 106 -1.71 -10.15 -5.77
CA VAL A 106 -1.90 -9.70 -4.39
C VAL A 106 -3.29 -10.10 -3.91
N ILE A 107 -3.37 -10.56 -2.66
CA ILE A 107 -4.62 -10.84 -1.95
C ILE A 107 -4.58 -9.99 -0.69
N ALA A 108 -5.65 -9.25 -0.43
CA ALA A 108 -5.79 -8.45 0.78
C ALA A 108 -7.13 -8.76 1.44
N GLN A 109 -7.11 -8.85 2.77
CA GLN A 109 -8.32 -8.87 3.58
C GLN A 109 -8.32 -7.65 4.48
N LEU A 110 -9.46 -6.98 4.55
CA LEU A 110 -9.70 -5.87 5.44
C LEU A 110 -10.86 -6.24 6.36
N VAL A 111 -10.68 -6.06 7.65
CA VAL A 111 -11.72 -6.32 8.66
C VAL A 111 -11.92 -5.08 9.49
N PHE A 112 -13.16 -4.58 9.55
CA PHE A 112 -13.56 -3.48 10.40
C PHE A 112 -14.36 -3.96 11.61
N ALA A 113 -14.06 -3.39 12.77
CA ALA A 113 -14.75 -3.65 14.04
C ALA A 113 -14.89 -5.16 14.37
N GLY A 114 -14.06 -6.01 13.77
CA GLY A 114 -14.05 -7.45 13.95
C GLY A 114 -15.16 -8.23 13.24
N ASN A 115 -16.06 -7.57 12.51
CA ASN A 115 -17.26 -8.21 11.96
C ASN A 115 -17.66 -7.81 10.54
N GLU A 116 -16.98 -6.86 9.91
CA GLU A 116 -17.14 -6.56 8.49
C GLU A 116 -15.90 -7.00 7.72
N TYR A 117 -16.04 -7.99 6.87
CA TYR A 117 -14.96 -8.61 6.11
C TYR A 117 -15.02 -8.19 4.64
N TYR A 118 -13.85 -7.81 4.11
CA TYR A 118 -13.67 -7.49 2.71
C TYR A 118 -12.45 -8.24 2.20
N GLU A 119 -12.64 -9.06 1.18
CA GLU A 119 -11.56 -9.73 0.49
C GLU A 119 -11.35 -9.09 -0.88
N MET A 120 -10.11 -8.85 -1.24
CA MET A 120 -9.72 -8.19 -2.47
C MET A 120 -8.57 -8.94 -3.08
N GLY A 121 -8.59 -9.07 -4.40
CA GLY A 121 -7.53 -9.67 -5.17
C GLY A 121 -7.23 -8.87 -6.42
N GLN A 122 -5.97 -8.89 -6.83
CA GLN A 122 -5.53 -8.29 -8.09
C GLN A 122 -4.40 -9.12 -8.68
N THR A 123 -4.52 -9.49 -9.95
CA THR A 123 -3.41 -10.11 -10.68
C THR A 123 -2.42 -9.04 -11.15
N PHE A 124 -1.18 -9.48 -11.44
CA PHE A 124 -0.16 -8.62 -12.03
C PHE A 124 -0.12 -8.71 -13.56
N ASP A 125 -1.15 -9.32 -14.16
CA ASP A 125 -1.32 -9.40 -15.61
C ASP A 125 -1.58 -8.01 -16.21
N THR A 126 -1.52 -7.92 -17.53
CA THR A 126 -1.85 -6.71 -18.27
C THR A 126 -2.90 -7.04 -19.34
N PRO A 127 -4.16 -6.63 -19.17
CA PRO A 127 -4.73 -5.88 -18.03
C PRO A 127 -4.88 -6.74 -16.76
N PRO A 128 -4.84 -6.13 -15.58
CA PRO A 128 -5.02 -6.85 -14.32
C PRO A 128 -6.48 -7.26 -14.12
N VAL A 129 -6.68 -8.41 -13.46
CA VAL A 129 -8.00 -8.84 -13.00
C VAL A 129 -8.17 -8.46 -11.55
N PHE A 130 -9.27 -7.77 -11.23
CA PHE A 130 -9.64 -7.38 -9.87
C PHE A 130 -10.79 -8.24 -9.39
N THR A 131 -10.71 -8.68 -8.14
CA THR A 131 -11.79 -9.34 -7.43
C THR A 131 -12.07 -8.61 -6.13
N GLN A 132 -13.34 -8.57 -5.74
CA GLN A 132 -13.76 -8.05 -4.45
C GLN A 132 -14.94 -8.86 -3.96
N GLU A 133 -14.85 -9.35 -2.72
CA GLU A 133 -15.90 -10.05 -2.02
C GLU A 133 -16.14 -9.37 -0.67
N THR A 134 -17.39 -9.37 -0.21
CA THR A 134 -17.78 -8.88 1.11
C THR A 134 -19.02 -9.60 1.59
N ASP A 135 -19.13 -9.77 2.90
CA ASP A 135 -20.33 -10.32 3.54
C ASP A 135 -21.35 -9.23 3.95
N VAL A 136 -21.02 -7.96 3.72
CA VAL A 136 -21.91 -6.86 4.07
C VAL A 136 -23.08 -6.81 3.09
N PRO A 137 -24.34 -6.97 3.57
CA PRO A 137 -25.51 -7.06 2.70
C PRO A 137 -25.79 -5.78 1.92
N ASP A 138 -25.59 -4.62 2.55
CA ASP A 138 -25.86 -3.31 1.95
C ASP A 138 -24.51 -2.65 1.54
N LYS A 139 -24.18 -2.77 0.26
CA LYS A 139 -22.90 -2.26 -0.29
C LYS A 139 -22.75 -0.74 -0.17
N ASP A 140 -23.84 -0.01 -0.05
CA ASP A 140 -23.81 1.46 0.05
C ASP A 140 -23.59 1.95 1.49
N LYS A 141 -23.79 1.09 2.48
CA LYS A 141 -23.64 1.41 3.91
C LYS A 141 -22.46 0.70 4.57
N THR A 142 -21.48 0.30 3.80
CA THR A 142 -20.29 -0.38 4.30
C THR A 142 -19.37 0.60 5.02
N ARG A 143 -18.60 0.11 6.00
CA ARG A 143 -17.49 0.90 6.58
C ARG A 143 -16.45 1.28 5.54
N LEU A 144 -16.21 0.41 4.55
CA LEU A 144 -15.32 0.74 3.44
C LEU A 144 -15.75 2.05 2.75
N SER A 145 -17.05 2.16 2.42
CA SER A 145 -17.63 3.38 1.84
C SER A 145 -17.60 4.56 2.82
N LEU A 146 -17.95 4.34 4.09
CA LEU A 146 -17.94 5.37 5.12
C LEU A 146 -16.55 6.00 5.27
N TYR A 147 -15.51 5.18 5.33
CA TYR A 147 -14.12 5.63 5.48
C TYR A 147 -13.49 6.13 4.17
N GLY A 148 -14.18 5.99 3.04
CA GLY A 148 -13.70 6.38 1.72
C GLY A 148 -12.52 5.57 1.23
N ILE A 149 -12.35 4.34 1.74
CA ILE A 149 -11.31 3.40 1.31
C ILE A 149 -11.82 2.67 0.07
N MET A 150 -11.00 2.61 -0.96
CA MET A 150 -11.26 1.83 -2.17
C MET A 150 -10.39 0.56 -2.17
N PRO A 151 -10.88 -0.56 -2.73
CA PRO A 151 -10.08 -1.77 -2.88
C PRO A 151 -8.74 -1.53 -3.57
N SER A 152 -8.74 -0.65 -4.58
CA SER A 152 -7.53 -0.24 -5.29
C SER A 152 -6.50 0.51 -4.43
N ASP A 153 -6.87 1.02 -3.26
CA ASP A 153 -5.92 1.65 -2.36
C ASP A 153 -4.99 0.62 -1.71
N LEU A 154 -5.53 -0.57 -1.41
CA LEU A 154 -4.78 -1.67 -0.80
C LEU A 154 -3.97 -2.49 -1.82
N THR A 155 -4.47 -2.60 -3.05
CA THR A 155 -3.80 -3.36 -4.12
C THR A 155 -2.97 -2.49 -5.06
N LEU A 156 -2.99 -1.17 -4.90
CA LEU A 156 -2.42 -0.17 -5.83
C LEU A 156 -2.99 -0.28 -7.25
N GLY A 157 -4.20 -0.79 -7.39
CA GLY A 157 -4.85 -0.99 -8.68
C GLY A 157 -4.91 0.25 -9.56
N PHE A 158 -4.93 1.43 -8.96
CA PHE A 158 -4.92 2.70 -9.69
C PHE A 158 -3.63 2.92 -10.49
N LEU A 159 -2.52 2.26 -10.17
CA LEU A 159 -1.29 2.34 -10.95
C LEU A 159 -1.40 1.67 -12.33
N TYR A 160 -2.34 0.73 -12.50
CA TYR A 160 -2.48 -0.04 -13.75
C TYR A 160 -3.32 0.67 -14.82
N ARG A 161 -3.67 1.93 -14.58
CA ARG A 161 -4.37 2.80 -15.54
C ARG A 161 -3.42 3.27 -16.64
N ASP A 162 -3.98 3.70 -17.77
CA ASP A 162 -3.22 4.16 -18.91
C ASP A 162 -2.47 5.45 -18.62
N LEU A 163 -1.21 5.54 -19.03
CA LEU A 163 -0.42 6.76 -18.91
C LEU A 163 -0.97 7.83 -19.87
N VAL A 164 -1.35 8.99 -19.31
CA VAL A 164 -1.73 10.17 -20.08
C VAL A 164 -0.52 11.07 -20.31
N ARG A 165 0.20 11.39 -19.23
CA ARG A 165 1.41 12.21 -19.26
C ARG A 165 2.21 12.08 -17.99
N GLU A 166 3.47 12.41 -18.07
CA GLU A 166 4.32 12.73 -16.93
C GLU A 166 4.32 14.24 -16.71
N GLU A 167 4.30 14.65 -15.46
CA GLU A 167 4.39 16.04 -15.03
C GLU A 167 5.76 16.34 -14.41
N LYS A 168 6.01 17.59 -14.08
CA LYS A 168 7.25 17.98 -13.39
C LYS A 168 7.40 17.20 -12.09
N SER A 169 8.61 16.67 -11.85
CA SER A 169 8.93 16.00 -10.58
C SER A 169 8.71 16.94 -9.39
N GLU A 170 8.18 16.41 -8.33
CA GLU A 170 7.92 17.09 -7.06
C GLU A 170 8.45 16.26 -5.90
N SER A 171 8.67 16.89 -4.75
CA SER A 171 9.00 16.18 -3.52
C SER A 171 7.76 16.05 -2.64
N VAL A 172 7.49 14.85 -2.16
CA VAL A 172 6.49 14.58 -1.10
C VAL A 172 7.24 14.43 0.21
N LYS A 173 7.02 15.36 1.14
CA LYS A 173 7.85 15.51 2.35
C LYS A 173 9.31 15.76 1.92
N THR A 174 10.18 14.80 2.10
CA THR A 174 11.61 14.90 1.72
C THR A 174 12.00 13.91 0.62
N ILE A 175 11.04 13.21 0.03
CA ILE A 175 11.28 12.15 -0.94
C ILE A 175 10.98 12.68 -2.34
N ASP A 176 11.96 12.58 -3.24
CA ASP A 176 11.79 12.97 -4.64
C ASP A 176 10.89 11.99 -5.39
N CYS A 177 9.90 12.53 -6.08
CA CYS A 177 8.91 11.76 -6.81
C CYS A 177 8.87 12.16 -8.29
N ARG A 178 8.59 11.18 -9.13
CA ARG A 178 8.04 11.43 -10.46
C ARG A 178 6.52 11.49 -10.36
N VAL A 179 5.92 12.37 -11.15
CA VAL A 179 4.48 12.64 -11.09
C VAL A 179 3.85 12.22 -12.41
N PHE A 180 2.84 11.34 -12.32
CA PHE A 180 2.15 10.81 -13.48
C PHE A 180 0.66 11.09 -13.40
N VAL A 181 0.07 11.43 -14.55
CA VAL A 181 -1.38 11.44 -14.73
C VAL A 181 -1.77 10.19 -15.48
N LEU A 182 -2.61 9.38 -14.85
CA LEU A 182 -3.10 8.11 -15.38
C LEU A 182 -4.62 8.20 -15.59
N LYS A 183 -5.15 7.46 -16.58
CA LYS A 183 -6.57 7.41 -16.93
C LYS A 183 -7.10 5.99 -16.79
N GLY A 184 -8.18 5.79 -16.00
CA GLY A 184 -8.87 4.51 -15.86
C GLY A 184 -9.98 4.35 -16.91
N GLY A 185 -11.04 5.07 -16.75
CA GLY A 185 -12.19 5.08 -17.64
C GLY A 185 -12.54 6.47 -18.10
N GLU A 186 -13.78 6.63 -18.61
CA GLU A 186 -14.33 7.96 -18.85
C GLU A 186 -14.47 8.71 -17.52
N ASN A 187 -14.02 9.96 -17.48
CA ASN A 187 -14.08 10.82 -16.29
C ASN A 187 -13.39 10.24 -15.03
N ASP A 188 -12.33 9.46 -15.22
CA ASP A 188 -11.59 8.83 -14.13
C ASP A 188 -10.09 8.98 -14.32
N TYR A 189 -9.51 10.01 -13.73
CA TYR A 189 -8.09 10.32 -13.77
C TYR A 189 -7.49 10.25 -12.38
N VAL A 190 -6.24 9.83 -12.30
CA VAL A 190 -5.45 9.87 -11.07
C VAL A 190 -4.09 10.51 -11.36
N ARG A 191 -3.72 11.48 -10.53
CA ARG A 191 -2.36 12.01 -10.46
C ARG A 191 -1.65 11.29 -9.32
N VAL A 192 -0.51 10.68 -9.60
CA VAL A 192 0.23 9.87 -8.62
C VAL A 192 1.67 10.35 -8.52
N TRP A 193 2.17 10.45 -7.28
CA TRP A 193 3.55 10.75 -6.94
C TRP A 193 4.26 9.47 -6.56
N LEU A 194 5.17 9.01 -7.41
CA LEU A 194 5.95 7.78 -7.21
C LEU A 194 7.37 8.16 -6.80
N SER A 195 7.83 7.64 -5.67
CA SER A 195 9.21 7.80 -5.23
C SER A 195 10.19 7.33 -6.30
N LYS A 196 11.21 8.16 -6.59
CA LYS A 196 12.27 7.81 -7.56
C LYS A 196 13.13 6.63 -7.08
N ASP A 197 13.37 6.57 -5.77
CA ASP A 197 14.22 5.54 -5.18
C ASP A 197 13.49 4.21 -4.99
N TYR A 198 12.17 4.30 -4.77
CA TYR A 198 11.37 3.15 -4.32
C TYR A 198 10.31 2.69 -5.32
N TYR A 199 10.04 3.43 -6.39
CA TYR A 199 8.96 3.15 -7.35
C TYR A 199 7.57 2.99 -6.70
N PHE A 200 7.38 3.56 -5.53
CA PHE A 200 6.21 3.39 -4.70
C PHE A 200 5.42 4.68 -4.57
N PRO A 201 4.07 4.63 -4.62
CA PRO A 201 3.24 5.82 -4.48
C PRO A 201 3.29 6.34 -3.04
N LEU A 202 3.55 7.63 -2.91
CA LEU A 202 3.46 8.34 -1.63
C LEU A 202 2.17 9.15 -1.54
N LYS A 203 1.60 9.51 -2.72
CA LYS A 203 0.41 10.34 -2.80
C LYS A 203 -0.34 10.03 -4.09
N ALA A 204 -1.67 10.09 -4.05
CA ALA A 204 -2.53 9.97 -5.22
C ALA A 204 -3.75 10.89 -5.09
N HIS A 205 -4.11 11.57 -6.17
CA HIS A 205 -5.26 12.48 -6.27
C HIS A 205 -6.17 12.06 -7.41
N TRP A 206 -7.46 11.96 -7.18
CA TRP A 206 -8.46 11.55 -8.18
C TRP A 206 -9.26 12.74 -8.71
N PHE A 207 -9.51 12.73 -10.01
CA PHE A 207 -10.19 13.80 -10.74
C PHE A 207 -11.24 13.24 -11.69
N LYS A 208 -12.32 13.99 -11.89
CA LYS A 208 -13.39 13.65 -12.85
C LYS A 208 -13.08 14.13 -14.27
N THR A 209 -12.14 15.03 -14.41
CA THR A 209 -11.67 15.58 -15.69
C THR A 209 -10.16 15.51 -15.74
N LEU A 210 -9.57 15.62 -16.93
CA LEU A 210 -8.12 15.71 -17.08
C LEU A 210 -7.60 16.86 -16.22
N PRO A 211 -6.77 16.59 -15.19
CA PRO A 211 -6.35 17.63 -14.26
C PRO A 211 -5.36 18.62 -14.89
N ASP A 212 -5.54 19.87 -14.57
CA ASP A 212 -4.56 20.96 -14.74
C ASP A 212 -4.06 21.47 -13.37
N GLU A 213 -3.37 22.59 -13.32
CA GLU A 213 -2.86 23.18 -12.07
C GLU A 213 -3.98 23.69 -11.14
N LYS A 214 -5.16 24.01 -11.68
CA LYS A 214 -6.29 24.59 -10.94
C LYS A 214 -7.35 23.58 -10.58
N THR A 215 -7.31 22.39 -11.20
CA THR A 215 -8.31 21.34 -10.99
C THR A 215 -8.16 20.77 -9.58
N LYS A 216 -9.23 20.86 -8.79
CA LYS A 216 -9.25 20.27 -7.44
C LYS A 216 -9.59 18.79 -7.50
N PRO A 217 -8.87 17.95 -6.78
CA PRO A 217 -9.21 16.54 -6.65
C PRO A 217 -10.52 16.37 -5.87
N TYR A 218 -11.31 15.37 -6.22
CA TYR A 218 -12.46 14.98 -5.41
C TYR A 218 -12.11 14.02 -4.29
N ARG A 219 -10.95 13.36 -4.40
CA ARG A 219 -10.41 12.43 -3.41
C ARG A 219 -8.89 12.47 -3.45
N GLU A 220 -8.27 12.34 -2.28
CA GLU A 220 -6.82 12.29 -2.11
C GLU A 220 -6.45 11.12 -1.19
N LEU A 221 -5.34 10.48 -1.46
CA LEU A 221 -4.66 9.50 -0.61
C LEU A 221 -3.24 9.99 -0.37
N GLU A 222 -2.80 9.99 0.87
CA GLU A 222 -1.40 10.20 1.25
C GLU A 222 -0.95 9.10 2.21
N LEU A 223 0.23 8.54 1.95
CA LEU A 223 0.86 7.56 2.82
C LEU A 223 1.78 8.28 3.81
N GLY A 224 1.55 8.03 5.09
CA GLY A 224 2.29 8.62 6.19
C GLY A 224 3.08 7.59 6.98
N GLY A 225 4.22 8.00 7.52
CA GLY A 225 5.07 7.16 8.37
C GLY A 225 5.41 5.81 7.73
N VAL A 226 6.67 5.56 7.50
CA VAL A 226 7.13 4.26 7.02
C VAL A 226 8.07 3.71 8.07
N LYS A 227 7.82 2.49 8.54
CA LYS A 227 8.68 1.81 9.51
C LYS A 227 9.19 0.50 8.95
N LYS A 228 10.40 0.15 9.37
CA LYS A 228 11.00 -1.12 9.04
C LYS A 228 10.50 -2.18 10.02
N GLU A 229 9.88 -3.24 9.48
CA GLU A 229 9.48 -4.45 10.20
C GLU A 229 10.20 -5.62 9.54
N ASN A 230 11.12 -6.25 10.26
CA ASN A 230 12.07 -7.19 9.69
C ASN A 230 12.84 -6.55 8.51
N ASP A 231 12.82 -7.15 7.32
CA ASP A 231 13.44 -6.61 6.10
C ASP A 231 12.46 -5.80 5.23
N PHE A 232 11.25 -5.53 5.72
CA PHE A 232 10.22 -4.81 5.00
C PHE A 232 9.98 -3.43 5.58
N TYR A 233 9.66 -2.47 4.71
CA TYR A 233 9.11 -1.19 5.11
C TYR A 233 7.59 -1.24 5.00
N VAL A 234 6.92 -0.99 6.12
CA VAL A 234 5.47 -1.04 6.25
C VAL A 234 4.93 0.37 6.49
N VAL A 235 3.88 0.74 5.79
CA VAL A 235 3.19 2.02 5.99
C VAL A 235 2.52 2.04 7.35
N GLN A 236 2.73 3.11 8.11
CA GLN A 236 2.14 3.28 9.43
C GLN A 236 0.80 3.99 9.37
N GLU A 237 0.62 4.91 8.43
CA GLU A 237 -0.55 5.77 8.37
C GLU A 237 -1.06 5.92 6.94
N LEU A 238 -2.38 5.95 6.80
CA LEU A 238 -3.06 6.35 5.58
C LEU A 238 -3.92 7.57 5.88
N PHE A 239 -3.79 8.58 5.05
CA PHE A 239 -4.66 9.75 5.08
C PHE A 239 -5.49 9.79 3.81
N LEU A 240 -6.79 9.88 3.97
CA LEU A 240 -7.75 10.00 2.89
C LEU A 240 -8.54 11.30 3.07
N PHE A 241 -8.71 12.04 1.99
CA PHE A 241 -9.46 13.29 2.02
C PHE A 241 -10.48 13.30 0.87
N GLY A 242 -11.65 13.81 1.15
CA GLY A 242 -12.65 14.22 0.17
C GLY A 242 -13.01 15.69 0.36
N GLN A 243 -14.05 16.16 -0.30
CA GLN A 243 -14.43 17.58 -0.27
C GLN A 243 -14.83 18.06 1.14
N ASP A 244 -15.54 17.22 1.89
CA ASP A 244 -16.10 17.53 3.21
C ASP A 244 -15.75 16.52 4.29
N TRP A 245 -14.86 15.58 3.99
CA TRP A 245 -14.49 14.51 4.91
C TRP A 245 -12.99 14.22 4.88
N ARG A 246 -12.54 13.63 5.98
CA ARG A 246 -11.19 13.07 6.11
C ARG A 246 -11.21 11.78 6.89
N THR A 247 -10.35 10.87 6.52
CA THR A 247 -10.09 9.61 7.23
C THR A 247 -8.60 9.51 7.52
N ARG A 248 -8.25 9.07 8.71
CA ARG A 248 -6.91 8.64 9.08
C ARG A 248 -6.99 7.20 9.55
N VAL A 249 -6.17 6.36 8.97
CA VAL A 249 -5.91 5.02 9.46
C VAL A 249 -4.52 5.01 10.07
N GLU A 250 -4.39 4.52 11.28
CA GLU A 250 -3.12 4.40 12.00
C GLU A 250 -2.94 2.95 12.45
N PHE A 251 -1.85 2.34 12.04
CA PHE A 251 -1.51 0.97 12.37
C PHE A 251 -0.54 0.94 13.54
N ASP A 252 -1.04 0.49 14.69
CA ASP A 252 -0.26 0.38 15.93
C ASP A 252 0.58 -0.88 15.97
N LYS A 253 0.03 -1.99 15.42
CA LYS A 253 0.70 -3.27 15.32
C LYS A 253 0.94 -3.60 13.85
N ARG A 254 2.14 -4.01 13.55
CA ARG A 254 2.59 -4.36 12.20
C ARG A 254 3.53 -5.55 12.28
N ASP A 255 3.38 -6.45 11.36
CA ASP A 255 4.26 -7.57 11.17
C ASP A 255 4.34 -7.90 9.67
N ALA A 256 5.50 -8.32 9.20
CA ALA A 256 5.71 -8.62 7.80
C ALA A 256 6.85 -9.62 7.63
N GLY A 257 6.79 -10.42 6.57
CA GLY A 257 7.83 -11.41 6.32
C GLY A 257 7.76 -12.04 4.93
N ARG A 258 8.80 -12.79 4.59
CA ARG A 258 8.83 -13.67 3.41
C ARG A 258 8.28 -15.04 3.79
N VAL A 259 7.52 -15.67 2.91
CA VAL A 259 6.95 -17.01 3.16
C VAL A 259 8.04 -18.07 3.29
N GLU A 260 9.16 -17.91 2.61
CA GLU A 260 10.31 -18.83 2.64
C GLU A 260 11.05 -18.83 3.97
N GLU A 261 11.12 -17.68 4.64
CA GLU A 261 11.83 -17.49 5.91
C GLU A 261 10.94 -17.81 7.11
N ALA A 262 9.64 -17.50 7.00
CA ALA A 262 8.64 -17.79 8.01
C ALA A 262 7.29 -18.05 7.34
N LYS A 263 6.59 -19.10 7.79
CA LYS A 263 5.20 -19.30 7.35
C LYS A 263 4.40 -18.04 7.65
N ALA A 264 3.55 -17.63 6.69
CA ALA A 264 2.57 -16.59 6.97
C ALA A 264 1.78 -16.96 8.24
N PRO A 265 1.50 -16.00 9.13
CA PRO A 265 0.70 -16.25 10.33
C PRO A 265 -0.60 -16.95 9.98
N ALA A 266 -1.00 -17.93 10.80
CA ALA A 266 -2.24 -18.68 10.58
C ALA A 266 -3.47 -17.74 10.56
N ASP A 267 -3.37 -16.64 11.31
CA ASP A 267 -4.38 -15.60 11.39
C ASP A 267 -4.12 -14.42 10.44
N LEU A 268 -3.32 -14.59 9.38
CA LEU A 268 -3.11 -13.53 8.37
C LEU A 268 -4.45 -13.10 7.77
N PHE A 269 -5.28 -14.07 7.42
CA PHE A 269 -6.67 -13.89 7.02
C PHE A 269 -7.56 -14.52 8.07
N LEU A 270 -8.52 -13.76 8.60
CA LEU A 270 -9.49 -14.28 9.55
C LEU A 270 -10.60 -15.02 8.79
N SER A 271 -11.00 -16.18 9.27
CA SER A 271 -12.26 -16.78 8.83
C SER A 271 -13.43 -16.13 9.59
N LYS A 272 -14.60 -16.15 8.99
CA LYS A 272 -15.82 -15.62 9.65
C LYS A 272 -16.21 -16.45 10.88
N ASP A 273 -15.73 -17.70 10.93
CA ASP A 273 -15.98 -18.65 12.02
C ASP A 273 -14.99 -18.47 13.18
N ASP A 274 -13.89 -17.73 12.97
CA ASP A 274 -12.98 -17.33 14.03
C ASP A 274 -13.63 -16.20 14.84
N GLU A 275 -14.38 -16.52 15.89
CA GLU A 275 -15.00 -15.54 16.79
C GLU A 275 -13.98 -14.49 17.21
N ALA A 276 -14.30 -13.22 16.97
CA ALA A 276 -13.54 -12.11 17.52
C ALA A 276 -13.40 -12.34 19.03
N PRO A 277 -12.19 -12.28 19.64
CA PRO A 277 -12.04 -12.48 21.06
C PRO A 277 -13.01 -11.58 21.80
N ALA A 278 -13.86 -12.18 22.63
CA ALA A 278 -14.91 -11.49 23.38
C ALA A 278 -14.34 -10.20 24.00
N LYS A 279 -15.00 -9.09 23.71
CA LYS A 279 -14.71 -7.80 24.33
C LYS A 279 -14.60 -8.06 25.85
N PRO A 280 -13.53 -7.63 26.55
CA PRO A 280 -13.47 -7.77 27.99
C PRO A 280 -14.74 -7.11 28.57
N ALA A 281 -15.50 -7.89 29.31
CA ALA A 281 -16.73 -7.45 29.95
C ALA A 281 -16.43 -6.16 30.71
N GLY A 282 -17.12 -5.10 30.35
CA GLY A 282 -16.92 -3.76 30.89
C GLY A 282 -16.87 -3.80 32.41
N GLU A 283 -15.90 -3.14 32.97
CA GLU A 283 -15.95 -2.70 34.37
C GLU A 283 -17.26 -1.96 34.58
N ALA A 284 -18.16 -2.60 35.30
CA ALA A 284 -19.39 -2.00 35.74
C ALA A 284 -19.03 -0.78 36.59
N ASP A 285 -19.49 0.35 36.13
CA ASP A 285 -19.46 1.64 36.83
C ASP A 285 -19.95 1.48 38.27
N LYS A 286 -19.03 1.44 39.22
CA LYS A 286 -19.28 1.35 40.66
C LYS A 286 -19.19 2.72 41.30
N ASP A 287 -19.82 3.73 40.75
CA ASP A 287 -19.96 5.02 41.41
C ASP A 287 -21.35 5.63 41.23
N ALA A 288 -22.36 4.89 41.72
CA ALA A 288 -23.68 5.44 41.96
C ALA A 288 -24.10 5.13 43.38
N LYS A 289 -23.42 5.75 44.35
CA LYS A 289 -23.96 5.97 45.71
C LYS A 289 -23.00 6.82 46.53
N LYS A 290 -23.18 8.11 46.53
CA LYS A 290 -23.26 8.93 47.78
C LYS A 290 -23.75 10.34 47.43
#